data_42fe02bc45929baaab7ca71c8c2d7b7c
#
_entry.id   42fe02bc45929baaab7ca71c8c2d7b7c
#
_cell.length_a   1.000
_cell.length_b   1.000
_cell.length_c   1.000
_cell.angle_alpha   90.00
_cell.angle_beta   90.00
_cell.angle_gamma   90.00
#
_symmetry.space_group_name_H-M   'P 1'
#
loop_
_entity.id
_entity.type
_entity.pdbx_description
1 polymer ?
#
loop_
_entity_poly.entity_id
_entity_poly.type
_entity_poly.pdbx_seq_one_letter_code
_entity_poly.pdbx_strand_id
1 'polypeptide(L)'
;MEAIHTRRLTLIPLTLADLQTGLASLNQLSGSVGVPVVASLFEGVVQCAVRMKVEKMRQAAAKLHPWFTYWLIVIDAENIGAGMVGFKGNPGADGKAEIGYGIDPIFQGRGYMTEAVRAMIAWAFSHPDCHAVTATNVLAGNLASQKVLLRNGFSETGHSEEGIHFELMRENWQNQPIDNML
;
A
#
# COMPACT_ATOMS: atom_id res chain seq x y z
N MET A 1 0.72 -15.80 4.31
CA MET A 1 -0.13 -14.62 4.01
C MET A 1 -0.76 -14.87 2.65
N GLU A 2 -2.06 -14.68 2.53
CA GLU A 2 -2.77 -14.90 1.25
C GLU A 2 -2.78 -13.62 0.43
N ALA A 3 -2.80 -13.75 -0.89
CA ALA A 3 -2.95 -12.63 -1.81
C ALA A 3 -4.39 -12.09 -1.75
N ILE A 4 -4.55 -10.80 -2.02
CA ILE A 4 -5.87 -10.17 -2.16
C ILE A 4 -6.14 -9.99 -3.65
N HIS A 5 -7.26 -10.52 -4.12
CA HIS A 5 -7.70 -10.38 -5.50
C HIS A 5 -8.78 -9.30 -5.60
N THR A 6 -8.65 -8.45 -6.61
CA THR A 6 -9.64 -7.43 -6.96
C THR A 6 -10.12 -7.68 -8.40
N ARG A 7 -10.82 -6.72 -9.01
CA ARG A 7 -11.29 -6.88 -10.39
C ARG A 7 -10.18 -6.95 -11.43
N ARG A 8 -9.05 -6.25 -11.20
CA ARG A 8 -7.96 -6.09 -12.17
C ARG A 8 -6.58 -6.36 -11.59
N LEU A 9 -6.50 -6.57 -10.26
CA LEU A 9 -5.23 -6.65 -9.56
C LEU A 9 -5.17 -7.85 -8.64
N THR A 10 -3.97 -8.40 -8.53
CA THR A 10 -3.58 -9.30 -7.45
C THR A 10 -2.57 -8.60 -6.55
N LEU A 11 -2.87 -8.46 -5.27
CA LEU A 11 -1.97 -7.88 -4.27
C LEU A 11 -1.24 -9.01 -3.55
N ILE A 12 0.05 -9.16 -3.78
CA ILE A 12 0.89 -10.21 -3.19
C ILE A 12 1.66 -9.64 -2.00
N PRO A 13 1.41 -10.11 -0.75
CA PRO A 13 2.19 -9.66 0.40
C PRO A 13 3.63 -10.21 0.30
N LEU A 14 4.61 -9.31 0.17
CA LEU A 14 6.02 -9.70 0.09
C LEU A 14 6.52 -10.19 1.44
N THR A 15 7.15 -11.34 1.47
CA THR A 15 7.80 -11.83 2.68
C THR A 15 9.06 -11.02 3.00
N LEU A 16 9.60 -11.18 4.20
CA LEU A 16 10.90 -10.59 4.56
C LEU A 16 12.00 -11.01 3.57
N ALA A 17 11.99 -12.29 3.15
CA ALA A 17 12.93 -12.82 2.17
C ALA A 17 12.73 -12.18 0.79
N ASP A 18 11.47 -11.97 0.35
CA ASP A 18 11.19 -11.32 -0.94
C ASP A 18 11.69 -9.87 -0.97
N LEU A 19 11.48 -9.10 0.11
CA LEU A 19 11.98 -7.72 0.19
C LEU A 19 13.52 -7.69 0.15
N GLN A 20 14.19 -8.61 0.85
CA GLN A 20 15.65 -8.71 0.83
C GLN A 20 16.16 -9.13 -0.57
N THR A 21 15.50 -10.10 -1.19
CA THR A 21 15.80 -10.56 -2.55
C THR A 21 15.63 -9.43 -3.56
N GLY A 22 14.53 -8.65 -3.48
CA GLY A 22 14.27 -7.51 -4.35
C GLY A 22 15.34 -6.42 -4.25
N LEU A 23 15.88 -6.19 -3.04
CA LEU A 23 16.99 -5.27 -2.82
C LEU A 23 18.32 -5.74 -3.43
N ALA A 24 18.49 -7.05 -3.63
CA ALA A 24 19.70 -7.66 -4.17
C ALA A 24 19.56 -7.95 -5.67
N SER A 25 18.42 -8.47 -6.11
CA SER A 25 18.19 -8.91 -7.49
C SER A 25 16.70 -8.97 -7.84
N LEU A 26 16.25 -8.09 -8.72
CA LEU A 26 14.88 -8.11 -9.24
C LEU A 26 14.51 -9.38 -10.00
N ASN A 27 15.47 -9.96 -10.74
CA ASN A 27 15.23 -11.22 -11.46
C ASN A 27 14.92 -12.36 -10.51
N GLN A 28 15.62 -12.43 -9.36
CA GLN A 28 15.34 -13.43 -8.33
C GLN A 28 14.00 -13.17 -7.64
N LEU A 29 13.67 -11.91 -7.34
CA LEU A 29 12.35 -11.55 -6.82
C LEU A 29 11.25 -11.94 -7.80
N SER A 30 11.39 -11.60 -9.09
CA SER A 30 10.42 -11.97 -10.13
C SER A 30 10.21 -13.48 -10.20
N GLY A 31 11.27 -14.26 -10.06
CA GLY A 31 11.19 -15.73 -9.94
C GLY A 31 10.46 -16.20 -8.69
N SER A 32 10.70 -15.55 -7.55
CA SER A 32 10.04 -15.89 -6.26
C SER A 32 8.56 -15.60 -6.27
N VAL A 33 8.15 -14.42 -6.77
CA VAL A 33 6.73 -14.00 -6.80
C VAL A 33 5.98 -14.51 -8.03
N GLY A 34 6.66 -15.11 -9.00
CA GLY A 34 6.07 -15.71 -10.20
C GLY A 34 5.65 -14.73 -11.29
N VAL A 35 6.01 -13.45 -11.18
CA VAL A 35 5.69 -12.42 -12.17
C VAL A 35 6.87 -11.45 -12.35
N PRO A 36 7.10 -10.89 -13.55
CA PRO A 36 8.06 -9.80 -13.74
C PRO A 36 7.74 -8.62 -12.84
N VAL A 37 8.77 -8.00 -12.25
CA VAL A 37 8.63 -6.82 -11.37
C VAL A 37 9.38 -5.65 -11.99
N VAL A 38 8.75 -4.47 -12.07
CA VAL A 38 9.38 -3.27 -12.62
C VAL A 38 10.48 -2.74 -11.70
N ALA A 39 11.58 -2.27 -12.29
CA ALA A 39 12.78 -1.86 -11.57
C ALA A 39 12.55 -0.70 -10.60
N SER A 40 11.73 0.26 -10.99
CA SER A 40 11.43 1.47 -10.19
C SER A 40 10.93 1.18 -8.77
N LEU A 41 10.39 -0.01 -8.51
CA LEU A 41 9.91 -0.42 -7.17
C LEU A 41 11.04 -0.71 -6.17
N PHE A 42 12.27 -0.87 -6.62
CA PHE A 42 13.43 -1.17 -5.78
C PHE A 42 14.60 -0.20 -6.01
N GLU A 43 14.34 0.96 -6.60
CA GLU A 43 15.34 1.98 -6.92
C GLU A 43 15.07 3.30 -6.19
N GLY A 44 16.07 4.16 -6.14
CA GLY A 44 15.98 5.52 -5.61
C GLY A 44 15.42 5.57 -4.18
N VAL A 45 14.47 6.48 -3.96
CA VAL A 45 13.85 6.71 -2.65
C VAL A 45 13.03 5.49 -2.18
N VAL A 46 12.48 4.70 -3.12
CA VAL A 46 11.69 3.51 -2.79
C VAL A 46 12.60 2.44 -2.18
N GLN A 47 13.83 2.30 -2.66
CA GLN A 47 14.80 1.37 -2.07
C GLN A 47 15.05 1.66 -0.58
N CYS A 48 15.14 2.94 -0.18
CA CYS A 48 15.28 3.32 1.23
C CYS A 48 14.04 2.89 2.03
N ALA A 49 12.85 3.11 1.51
CA ALA A 49 11.60 2.69 2.15
C ALA A 49 11.51 1.16 2.31
N VAL A 50 11.95 0.40 1.30
CA VAL A 50 12.03 -1.07 1.38
C VAL A 50 13.02 -1.52 2.47
N ARG A 51 14.20 -0.89 2.57
CA ARG A 51 15.17 -1.19 3.64
C ARG A 51 14.58 -0.94 5.04
N MET A 52 13.83 0.15 5.22
CA MET A 52 13.14 0.44 6.47
C MET A 52 12.09 -0.64 6.80
N LYS A 53 11.37 -1.15 5.81
CA LYS A 53 10.41 -2.26 5.97
C LYS A 53 11.11 -3.54 6.42
N VAL A 54 12.22 -3.90 5.77
CA VAL A 54 13.04 -5.06 6.14
C VAL A 54 13.45 -4.97 7.60
N GLU A 55 13.93 -3.82 8.06
CA GLU A 55 14.36 -3.64 9.44
C GLU A 55 13.21 -3.76 10.44
N LYS A 56 12.07 -3.12 10.15
CA LYS A 56 10.87 -3.24 10.99
C LYS A 56 10.36 -4.68 11.05
N MET A 57 10.33 -5.41 9.93
CA MET A 57 9.87 -6.79 9.90
C MET A 57 10.79 -7.74 10.67
N ARG A 58 12.11 -7.48 10.71
CA ARG A 58 13.05 -8.27 11.54
C ARG A 58 12.75 -8.16 13.03
N GLN A 59 12.25 -7.01 13.48
CA GLN A 59 11.94 -6.73 14.87
C GLN A 59 10.52 -7.12 15.26
N ALA A 60 9.61 -7.24 14.29
CA ALA A 60 8.21 -7.53 14.51
C ALA A 60 7.95 -9.04 14.60
N ALA A 61 6.96 -9.43 15.43
CA ALA A 61 6.45 -10.80 15.41
C ALA A 61 5.88 -11.16 14.03
N ALA A 62 6.13 -12.39 13.56
CA ALA A 62 5.74 -12.84 12.22
C ALA A 62 4.25 -12.62 11.88
N LYS A 63 3.35 -12.73 12.86
CA LYS A 63 1.91 -12.46 12.69
C LYS A 63 1.59 -11.01 12.32
N LEU A 64 2.50 -10.07 12.59
CA LEU A 64 2.35 -8.64 12.28
C LEU A 64 2.99 -8.26 10.94
N HIS A 65 3.75 -9.15 10.31
CA HIS A 65 4.42 -8.87 9.04
C HIS A 65 3.50 -8.27 7.96
N PRO A 66 2.20 -8.68 7.83
CA PRO A 66 1.29 -8.07 6.84
C PRO A 66 1.13 -6.55 7.00
N TRP A 67 1.26 -6.02 8.22
CA TRP A 67 1.22 -4.59 8.53
C TRP A 67 2.53 -3.87 8.24
N PHE A 68 3.63 -4.59 8.25
CA PHE A 68 4.98 -4.01 8.10
C PHE A 68 5.58 -4.20 6.71
N THR A 69 4.98 -5.05 5.86
CA THR A 69 5.48 -5.30 4.51
C THR A 69 4.88 -4.36 3.46
N TYR A 70 5.40 -4.48 2.24
CA TYR A 70 4.72 -4.03 1.04
C TYR A 70 3.96 -5.19 0.39
N TRP A 71 2.80 -4.88 -0.15
CA TRP A 71 2.02 -5.74 -1.01
C TRP A 71 2.30 -5.33 -2.45
N LEU A 72 2.86 -6.26 -3.23
CA LEU A 72 3.14 -6.05 -4.64
C LEU A 72 1.83 -5.97 -5.41
N ILE A 73 1.64 -4.91 -6.17
CA ILE A 73 0.47 -4.72 -7.03
C ILE A 73 0.77 -5.35 -8.39
N VAL A 74 0.18 -6.49 -8.66
CA VAL A 74 0.24 -7.17 -9.96
C VAL A 74 -0.97 -6.75 -10.78
N ILE A 75 -0.73 -6.27 -12.02
CA ILE A 75 -1.78 -5.99 -12.99
C ILE A 75 -2.06 -7.29 -13.73
N ASP A 76 -3.21 -7.90 -13.48
CA ASP A 76 -3.52 -9.26 -13.95
C ASP A 76 -3.49 -9.38 -15.47
N ALA A 77 -4.03 -8.41 -16.20
CA ALA A 77 -4.06 -8.42 -17.67
C ALA A 77 -2.66 -8.32 -18.32
N GLU A 78 -1.70 -7.72 -17.63
CA GLU A 78 -0.33 -7.52 -18.11
C GLU A 78 0.65 -8.52 -17.46
N ASN A 79 0.19 -9.25 -16.43
CA ASN A 79 0.98 -10.18 -15.62
C ASN A 79 2.30 -9.57 -15.14
N ILE A 80 2.24 -8.35 -14.57
CA ILE A 80 3.41 -7.58 -14.14
C ILE A 80 3.21 -6.93 -12.78
N GLY A 81 4.20 -7.02 -11.91
CA GLY A 81 4.29 -6.29 -10.66
C GLY A 81 4.68 -4.84 -10.90
N ALA A 82 3.70 -3.93 -10.86
CA ALA A 82 3.80 -2.56 -11.32
C ALA A 82 3.83 -1.52 -10.20
N GLY A 83 3.49 -1.90 -8.97
CA GLY A 83 3.39 -0.97 -7.84
C GLY A 83 3.51 -1.69 -6.50
N MET A 84 3.54 -0.92 -5.45
CA MET A 84 3.51 -1.41 -4.07
C MET A 84 2.57 -0.57 -3.22
N VAL A 85 1.87 -1.21 -2.29
CA VAL A 85 1.04 -0.58 -1.28
C VAL A 85 1.28 -1.28 0.06
N GLY A 86 1.12 -0.58 1.18
CA GLY A 86 1.25 -1.20 2.51
C GLY A 86 1.14 -0.19 3.62
N PHE A 87 1.11 -0.67 4.86
CA PHE A 87 1.04 0.18 6.04
C PHE A 87 2.44 0.42 6.62
N LYS A 88 2.65 1.52 7.31
CA LYS A 88 3.93 1.83 8.00
C LYS A 88 4.12 0.99 9.28
N GLY A 89 3.06 0.29 9.72
CA GLY A 89 3.00 -0.57 10.90
C GLY A 89 1.56 -0.98 11.18
N ASN A 90 1.35 -1.82 12.19
CA ASN A 90 0.02 -2.15 12.71
C ASN A 90 -0.61 -0.92 13.39
N PRO A 91 -1.95 -0.93 13.60
CA PRO A 91 -2.63 0.14 14.32
C PRO A 91 -1.94 0.45 15.66
N GLY A 92 -1.71 1.74 15.91
CA GLY A 92 -1.18 2.24 17.17
C GLY A 92 -2.21 2.12 18.32
N ALA A 93 -1.86 2.66 19.49
CA ALA A 93 -2.77 2.71 20.64
C ALA A 93 -4.05 3.52 20.36
N ASP A 94 -4.00 4.41 19.39
CA ASP A 94 -5.14 5.20 18.88
C ASP A 94 -5.97 4.48 17.80
N GLY A 95 -5.61 3.23 17.45
CA GLY A 95 -6.28 2.44 16.43
C GLY A 95 -6.05 2.91 14.99
N LYS A 96 -5.03 3.75 14.75
CA LYS A 96 -4.74 4.29 13.41
C LYS A 96 -3.59 3.53 12.73
N ALA A 97 -3.77 3.25 11.44
CA ALA A 97 -2.73 2.66 10.58
C ALA A 97 -2.41 3.59 9.42
N GLU A 98 -1.15 3.93 9.24
CA GLU A 98 -0.73 4.83 8.16
C GLU A 98 -0.39 4.04 6.89
N ILE A 99 -1.06 4.40 5.77
CA ILE A 99 -0.87 3.77 4.46
C ILE A 99 0.17 4.53 3.63
N GLY A 100 0.96 3.78 2.85
CA GLY A 100 1.87 4.31 1.85
C GLY A 100 1.83 3.47 0.58
N TYR A 101 2.00 4.10 -0.57
CA TYR A 101 1.91 3.43 -1.87
C TYR A 101 2.67 4.15 -2.97
N GLY A 102 2.95 3.42 -4.03
CA GLY A 102 3.53 3.93 -5.27
C GLY A 102 3.30 2.96 -6.42
N ILE A 103 3.25 3.49 -7.63
CA ILE A 103 3.12 2.72 -8.87
C ILE A 103 4.04 3.32 -9.92
N ASP A 104 4.64 2.48 -10.74
CA ASP A 104 5.50 2.91 -11.85
C ASP A 104 4.75 3.91 -12.75
N PRO A 105 5.42 4.99 -13.20
CA PRO A 105 4.80 6.05 -14.01
C PRO A 105 4.06 5.54 -15.26
N ILE A 106 4.53 4.47 -15.88
CA ILE A 106 3.93 3.86 -17.07
C ILE A 106 2.49 3.37 -16.80
N PHE A 107 2.16 3.01 -15.56
CA PHE A 107 0.87 2.47 -15.15
C PHE A 107 -0.03 3.48 -14.44
N GLN A 108 0.42 4.72 -14.28
CA GLN A 108 -0.36 5.78 -13.65
C GLN A 108 -1.58 6.19 -14.50
N GLY A 109 -2.55 6.87 -13.85
CA GLY A 109 -3.73 7.40 -14.53
C GLY A 109 -4.81 6.37 -14.90
N ARG A 110 -4.56 5.07 -14.69
CA ARG A 110 -5.48 3.97 -15.08
C ARG A 110 -6.38 3.49 -13.93
N GLY A 111 -6.30 4.13 -12.76
CA GLY A 111 -7.13 3.80 -11.58
C GLY A 111 -6.62 2.61 -10.75
N TYR A 112 -5.52 1.97 -11.11
CA TYR A 112 -4.97 0.81 -10.39
C TYR A 112 -4.66 1.14 -8.92
N MET A 113 -4.02 2.29 -8.64
CA MET A 113 -3.71 2.67 -7.28
C MET A 113 -4.95 2.91 -6.42
N THR A 114 -6.01 3.50 -7.00
CA THR A 114 -7.30 3.69 -6.29
C THR A 114 -7.89 2.34 -5.89
N GLU A 115 -7.85 1.34 -6.79
CA GLU A 115 -8.33 -0.02 -6.56
C GLU A 115 -7.48 -0.75 -5.51
N ALA A 116 -6.15 -0.65 -5.59
CA ALA A 116 -5.24 -1.27 -4.63
C ALA A 116 -5.40 -0.68 -3.21
N VAL A 117 -5.47 0.64 -3.09
CA VAL A 117 -5.68 1.32 -1.79
C VAL A 117 -7.03 0.92 -1.20
N ARG A 118 -8.10 0.83 -2.01
CA ARG A 118 -9.42 0.36 -1.57
C ARG A 118 -9.36 -1.06 -0.98
N ALA A 119 -8.67 -1.98 -1.64
CA ALA A 119 -8.50 -3.35 -1.17
C ALA A 119 -7.73 -3.40 0.17
N MET A 120 -6.68 -2.58 0.30
CA MET A 120 -5.91 -2.50 1.54
C MET A 120 -6.69 -1.88 2.69
N ILE A 121 -7.57 -0.89 2.44
CA ILE A 121 -8.47 -0.34 3.44
C ILE A 121 -9.45 -1.42 3.94
N ALA A 122 -10.07 -2.16 3.02
CA ALA A 122 -10.97 -3.27 3.37
C ALA A 122 -10.23 -4.32 4.22
N TRP A 123 -9.00 -4.67 3.84
CA TRP A 123 -8.15 -5.56 4.62
C TRP A 123 -7.84 -5.00 6.01
N ALA A 124 -7.44 -3.74 6.13
CA ALA A 124 -7.15 -3.12 7.43
C ALA A 124 -8.39 -3.10 8.32
N PHE A 125 -9.53 -2.74 7.77
CA PHE A 125 -10.79 -2.70 8.52
C PHE A 125 -11.41 -4.07 8.81
N SER A 126 -10.90 -5.16 8.25
CA SER A 126 -11.24 -6.51 8.72
C SER A 126 -10.63 -6.84 10.10
N HIS A 127 -9.63 -6.06 10.54
CA HIS A 127 -9.00 -6.21 11.86
C HIS A 127 -9.69 -5.27 12.88
N PRO A 128 -10.23 -5.79 13.98
CA PRO A 128 -11.03 -5.00 14.92
C PRO A 128 -10.27 -3.83 15.54
N ASP A 129 -8.97 -3.95 15.72
CA ASP A 129 -8.12 -2.92 16.34
C ASP A 129 -7.80 -1.73 15.40
N CYS A 130 -8.15 -1.82 14.11
CA CYS A 130 -7.94 -0.73 13.17
C CYS A 130 -9.21 0.13 13.07
N HIS A 131 -9.21 1.32 13.65
CA HIS A 131 -10.35 2.25 13.67
C HIS A 131 -10.26 3.32 12.59
N ALA A 132 -9.05 3.62 12.12
CA ALA A 132 -8.82 4.58 11.03
C ALA A 132 -7.61 4.21 10.18
N VAL A 133 -7.65 4.61 8.90
CA VAL A 133 -6.48 4.62 8.02
C VAL A 133 -6.09 6.07 7.76
N THR A 134 -4.80 6.38 7.91
CA THR A 134 -4.24 7.71 7.70
C THR A 134 -3.25 7.74 6.55
N ALA A 135 -3.05 8.91 5.95
CA ALA A 135 -1.94 9.21 5.05
C ALA A 135 -1.40 10.60 5.43
N THR A 136 -0.22 10.63 6.03
CA THR A 136 0.38 11.88 6.52
C THR A 136 1.44 12.40 5.55
N ASN A 137 1.69 13.71 5.61
CA ASN A 137 2.76 14.39 4.85
C ASN A 137 2.65 14.18 3.33
N VAL A 138 1.40 14.18 2.81
CA VAL A 138 1.16 14.13 1.37
C VAL A 138 1.53 15.49 0.79
N LEU A 139 2.56 15.52 -0.06
CA LEU A 139 3.04 16.77 -0.67
C LEU A 139 1.89 17.49 -1.40
N ALA A 140 1.80 18.80 -1.22
CA ALA A 140 0.74 19.63 -1.85
C ALA A 140 0.76 19.51 -3.38
N GLY A 141 1.93 19.34 -4.00
CA GLY A 141 2.07 19.09 -5.44
C GLY A 141 1.73 17.66 -5.90
N ASN A 142 1.56 16.70 -4.99
CA ASN A 142 1.24 15.32 -5.33
C ASN A 142 -0.28 15.12 -5.51
N LEU A 143 -0.83 15.80 -6.52
CA LEU A 143 -2.27 15.74 -6.86
C LEU A 143 -2.75 14.32 -7.18
N ALA A 144 -1.87 13.46 -7.68
CA ALA A 144 -2.21 12.07 -7.99
C ALA A 144 -2.54 11.29 -6.70
N SER A 145 -1.70 11.42 -5.65
CA SER A 145 -1.94 10.79 -4.35
C SER A 145 -3.19 11.34 -3.68
N GLN A 146 -3.38 12.67 -3.69
CA GLN A 146 -4.58 13.30 -3.13
C GLN A 146 -5.86 12.77 -3.78
N LYS A 147 -5.88 12.65 -5.13
CA LYS A 147 -7.03 12.07 -5.86
C LYS A 147 -7.31 10.61 -5.47
N VAL A 148 -6.26 9.80 -5.26
CA VAL A 148 -6.42 8.40 -4.80
C VAL A 148 -7.08 8.37 -3.43
N LEU A 149 -6.63 9.20 -2.49
CA LEU A 149 -7.17 9.27 -1.13
C LEU A 149 -8.63 9.75 -1.13
N LEU A 150 -8.91 10.87 -1.78
CA LEU A 150 -10.27 11.44 -1.86
C LEU A 150 -11.26 10.47 -2.51
N ARG A 151 -10.86 9.75 -3.58
CA ARG A 151 -11.70 8.73 -4.23
C ARG A 151 -11.98 7.52 -3.35
N ASN A 152 -11.15 7.28 -2.35
CA ASN A 152 -11.33 6.24 -1.34
C ASN A 152 -12.06 6.74 -0.08
N GLY A 153 -12.56 7.99 -0.08
CA GLY A 153 -13.36 8.54 1.01
C GLY A 153 -12.56 9.14 2.15
N PHE A 154 -11.25 9.34 1.98
CA PHE A 154 -10.47 10.09 2.96
C PHE A 154 -10.89 11.55 2.98
N SER A 155 -10.87 12.13 4.17
CA SER A 155 -11.03 13.56 4.40
C SER A 155 -9.68 14.17 4.80
N GLU A 156 -9.45 15.41 4.39
CA GLU A 156 -8.31 16.18 4.86
C GLU A 156 -8.53 16.58 6.33
N THR A 157 -7.51 16.37 7.17
CA THR A 157 -7.56 16.64 8.60
C THR A 157 -6.60 17.73 9.07
N GLY A 158 -5.73 18.20 8.20
CA GLY A 158 -4.81 19.29 8.51
C GLY A 158 -3.60 19.36 7.58
N HIS A 159 -2.77 20.34 7.85
CA HIS A 159 -1.51 20.60 7.16
C HIS A 159 -0.34 20.71 8.15
N SER A 160 0.85 20.35 7.69
CA SER A 160 2.13 20.62 8.34
C SER A 160 3.09 21.25 7.33
N GLU A 161 4.28 21.62 7.75
CA GLU A 161 5.36 22.05 6.84
C GLU A 161 5.74 20.94 5.85
N GLU A 162 5.55 19.68 6.22
CA GLU A 162 5.87 18.50 5.42
C GLU A 162 4.78 18.10 4.42
N GLY A 163 3.52 18.56 4.61
CA GLY A 163 2.42 18.25 3.70
C GLY A 163 1.04 18.20 4.32
N ILE A 164 0.11 17.64 3.58
CA ILE A 164 -1.31 17.52 3.91
C ILE A 164 -1.55 16.17 4.60
N HIS A 165 -2.42 16.17 5.60
CA HIS A 165 -2.82 14.96 6.33
C HIS A 165 -4.24 14.54 5.93
N PHE A 166 -4.41 13.25 5.70
CA PHE A 166 -5.68 12.64 5.33
C PHE A 166 -6.02 11.51 6.30
N GLU A 167 -7.31 11.33 6.60
CA GLU A 167 -7.81 10.26 7.44
C GLU A 167 -9.13 9.70 6.90
N LEU A 168 -9.31 8.40 7.05
CA LEU A 168 -10.55 7.69 6.80
C LEU A 168 -10.92 6.88 8.03
N MET A 169 -12.02 7.23 8.69
CA MET A 169 -12.57 6.48 9.80
C MET A 169 -13.32 5.24 9.31
N ARG A 170 -13.25 4.13 10.05
CA ARG A 170 -13.98 2.89 9.75
C ARG A 170 -15.47 3.11 9.54
N GLU A 171 -16.11 3.91 10.40
CA GLU A 171 -17.53 4.23 10.32
C GLU A 171 -17.92 4.91 9.00
N ASN A 172 -17.06 5.80 8.48
CA ASN A 172 -17.27 6.46 7.20
C ASN A 172 -17.09 5.50 6.02
N TRP A 173 -16.21 4.52 6.13
CA TRP A 173 -16.04 3.46 5.14
C TRP A 173 -17.26 2.56 5.03
N GLN A 174 -17.85 2.15 6.16
CA GLN A 174 -19.03 1.29 6.20
C GLN A 174 -20.29 1.95 5.64
N ASN A 175 -20.35 3.27 5.67
CA ASN A 175 -21.46 4.07 5.18
C ASN A 175 -21.31 4.50 3.72
N GLN A 176 -20.25 4.08 3.00
CA GLN A 176 -20.11 4.38 1.58
C GLN A 176 -21.14 3.61 0.75
N PRO A 177 -21.76 4.25 -0.29
CA PRO A 177 -22.66 3.54 -1.20
C PRO A 177 -21.97 2.36 -1.88
N ILE A 178 -22.68 1.24 -2.03
CA ILE A 178 -22.17 -0.02 -2.61
C ILE A 178 -21.66 0.20 -4.04
N ASP A 179 -22.22 1.14 -4.80
CA ASP A 179 -21.79 1.48 -6.16
C ASP A 179 -20.34 2.01 -6.24
N ASN A 180 -19.76 2.47 -5.14
CA ASN A 180 -18.36 2.85 -5.07
C ASN A 180 -17.44 1.67 -4.69
N MET A 181 -17.98 0.48 -4.46
CA MET A 181 -17.22 -0.72 -4.04
C MET A 181 -16.79 -1.64 -5.19
N LEU A 182 -17.19 -1.33 -6.44
CA LEU A 182 -16.89 -2.16 -7.62
C LEU A 182 -15.88 -1.52 -8.57
#